data_4d83fd89a3aabd5d9738f3ec570e8268
#
_entry.id   4d83fd89a3aabd5d9738f3ec570e8268
#
_cell.length_a   1.000
_cell.length_b   1.000
_cell.length_c   1.000
_cell.angle_alpha   90.00
_cell.angle_beta   90.00
_cell.angle_gamma   90.00
#
_symmetry.space_group_name_H-M   'P 1'
#
loop_
_entity.id
_entity.type
_entity.pdbx_description
1 polymer ?
#
loop_
_entity_poly.entity_id
_entity_poly.type
_entity_poly.pdbx_seq_one_letter_code
_entity_poly.pdbx_strand_id
1 'polypeptide(L)'
;MKIPIFSILLLLFIILMSFFGSFFYQISPYELNKNAILLPPSFDHLMGTDRLGRDVLARIIEGGKVSLSIGIASALIASFVGLIVGVSAGFFRGNSDKVIIVLIDLFLTFPTFFLLLALISYMSASIWVLVFIISITGWMGMARLIRSESFAIGNKPFIKVLQIAGVNRFKIIVKYFTPLLAPIFFISFTFGVGGAILAESGLSFLGIGIMPPQISWGSVLSEGKSVVDIAWWLSFFPGLMIFLVIFSLVNISDFLQKFTNQKDKVL
;
A
#
# COMPACT_ATOMS: atom_id res chain seq x y z
N MET A 1 7.23 -19.68 -16.95
CA MET A 1 6.71 -19.07 -15.71
C MET A 1 5.19 -18.92 -15.84
N LYS A 2 4.40 -19.37 -14.86
CA LYS A 2 2.92 -19.21 -14.95
C LYS A 2 2.54 -17.84 -14.39
N ILE A 3 1.71 -17.10 -15.14
CA ILE A 3 1.13 -15.83 -14.70
C ILE A 3 0.21 -16.11 -13.48
N PRO A 4 0.24 -15.34 -12.40
CA PRO A 4 -0.63 -15.54 -11.24
C PRO A 4 -2.08 -15.06 -11.52
N ILE A 5 -2.74 -15.70 -12.49
CA ILE A 5 -4.07 -15.31 -12.99
C ILE A 5 -5.07 -15.25 -11.83
N PHE A 6 -5.05 -16.22 -10.93
CA PHE A 6 -5.94 -16.25 -9.77
C PHE A 6 -5.78 -14.99 -8.91
N SER A 7 -4.55 -14.60 -8.56
CA SER A 7 -4.29 -13.41 -7.74
C SER A 7 -4.69 -12.11 -8.45
N ILE A 8 -4.48 -12.04 -9.77
CA ILE A 8 -4.91 -10.88 -10.57
C ILE A 8 -6.42 -10.77 -10.60
N LEU A 9 -7.14 -11.87 -10.87
CA LEU A 9 -8.60 -11.90 -10.90
C LEU A 9 -9.20 -11.61 -9.52
N LEU A 10 -8.62 -12.16 -8.45
CA LEU A 10 -9.04 -11.92 -7.09
C LEU A 10 -8.89 -10.45 -6.70
N LEU A 11 -7.73 -9.85 -6.98
CA LEU A 11 -7.49 -8.43 -6.72
C LEU A 11 -8.45 -7.54 -7.51
N LEU A 12 -8.64 -7.85 -8.79
CA LEU A 12 -9.60 -7.12 -9.64
C LEU A 12 -11.03 -7.24 -9.10
N PHE A 13 -11.45 -8.43 -8.69
CA PHE A 13 -12.76 -8.65 -8.07
C PHE A 13 -12.94 -7.82 -6.81
N ILE A 14 -11.93 -7.79 -5.91
CA ILE A 14 -12.00 -7.01 -4.67
C ILE A 14 -12.08 -5.51 -4.98
N ILE A 15 -11.30 -5.01 -5.94
CA ILE A 15 -11.36 -3.61 -6.37
C ILE A 15 -12.74 -3.28 -6.95
N LEU A 16 -13.25 -4.10 -7.86
CA LEU A 16 -14.57 -3.89 -8.47
C LEU A 16 -15.68 -3.96 -7.41
N MET A 17 -15.63 -4.93 -6.50
CA MET A 17 -16.58 -5.03 -5.40
C MET A 17 -16.53 -3.79 -4.50
N SER A 18 -15.35 -3.28 -4.17
CA SER A 18 -15.22 -2.09 -3.32
C SER A 18 -15.75 -0.83 -3.99
N PHE A 19 -15.43 -0.58 -5.26
CA PHE A 19 -15.81 0.67 -5.93
C PHE A 19 -17.20 0.65 -6.55
N PHE A 20 -17.67 -0.51 -7.00
CA PHE A 20 -18.94 -0.66 -7.72
C PHE A 20 -19.97 -1.54 -6.99
N GLY A 21 -19.58 -2.24 -5.92
CA GLY A 21 -20.46 -3.16 -5.19
C GLY A 21 -21.70 -2.50 -4.62
N SER A 22 -21.63 -1.22 -4.24
CA SER A 22 -22.80 -0.45 -3.76
C SER A 22 -23.90 -0.27 -4.79
N PHE A 23 -23.63 -0.44 -6.09
CA PHE A 23 -24.68 -0.44 -7.13
C PHE A 23 -25.49 -1.74 -7.13
N PHE A 24 -24.88 -2.85 -6.73
CA PHE A 24 -25.51 -4.16 -6.68
C PHE A 24 -26.07 -4.50 -5.29
N TYR A 25 -25.43 -4.00 -4.25
CA TYR A 25 -25.81 -4.19 -2.85
C TYR A 25 -26.20 -2.85 -2.24
N GLN A 26 -27.51 -2.53 -2.29
CA GLN A 26 -28.07 -1.21 -2.00
C GLN A 26 -28.36 -0.97 -0.52
N ILE A 27 -27.93 -1.86 0.38
CA ILE A 27 -28.06 -1.64 1.83
C ILE A 27 -27.06 -0.56 2.25
N SER A 28 -27.54 0.43 3.02
CA SER A 28 -26.72 1.52 3.51
C SER A 28 -25.71 1.03 4.56
N PRO A 29 -24.41 1.34 4.44
CA PRO A 29 -23.41 0.99 5.46
C PRO A 29 -23.55 1.82 6.75
N TYR A 30 -24.43 2.82 6.77
CA TYR A 30 -24.64 3.76 7.87
C TYR A 30 -25.99 3.59 8.57
N GLU A 31 -26.92 2.84 8.00
CA GLU A 31 -28.28 2.66 8.54
C GLU A 31 -28.24 1.88 9.86
N LEU A 32 -28.84 2.49 10.89
CA LEU A 32 -28.89 1.91 12.22
C LEU A 32 -30.17 1.10 12.40
N ASN A 33 -30.04 -0.18 12.80
CA ASN A 33 -31.18 -1.04 13.06
C ASN A 33 -31.13 -1.65 14.45
N LYS A 34 -31.90 -1.10 15.37
CA LYS A 34 -31.94 -1.56 16.78
C LYS A 34 -32.40 -3.02 16.93
N ASN A 35 -33.17 -3.54 15.96
CA ASN A 35 -33.66 -4.93 15.97
C ASN A 35 -32.66 -5.92 15.37
N ALA A 36 -31.57 -5.44 14.78
CA ALA A 36 -30.57 -6.26 14.09
C ALA A 36 -29.17 -6.16 14.74
N ILE A 37 -29.08 -5.91 16.04
CA ILE A 37 -27.80 -5.76 16.75
C ILE A 37 -27.11 -7.13 16.87
N LEU A 38 -25.86 -7.21 16.36
CA LEU A 38 -24.98 -8.40 16.43
C LEU A 38 -25.65 -9.69 15.92
N LEU A 39 -26.46 -9.59 14.87
CA LEU A 39 -27.00 -10.77 14.20
C LEU A 39 -25.90 -11.51 13.42
N PRO A 40 -25.85 -12.84 13.53
CA PRO A 40 -24.89 -13.65 12.77
C PRO A 40 -25.18 -13.58 11.26
N PRO A 41 -24.22 -13.99 10.43
CA PRO A 41 -24.43 -14.12 8.98
C PRO A 41 -25.70 -14.90 8.64
N SER A 42 -26.54 -14.31 7.78
CA SER A 42 -27.84 -14.86 7.35
C SER A 42 -28.13 -14.42 5.90
N PHE A 43 -29.25 -14.87 5.32
CA PHE A 43 -29.66 -14.42 3.98
C PHE A 43 -30.04 -12.93 3.96
N ASP A 44 -30.55 -12.38 5.05
CA ASP A 44 -30.89 -10.96 5.17
C ASP A 44 -29.63 -10.09 5.39
N HIS A 45 -28.63 -10.65 6.05
CA HIS A 45 -27.34 -10.01 6.35
C HIS A 45 -26.19 -10.98 6.07
N LEU A 46 -25.69 -11.02 4.82
CA LEU A 46 -24.74 -12.05 4.34
C LEU A 46 -23.46 -12.17 5.18
N MET A 47 -22.98 -11.08 5.75
CA MET A 47 -21.81 -11.05 6.64
C MET A 47 -22.19 -10.68 8.09
N GLY A 48 -23.49 -10.76 8.43
CA GLY A 48 -24.01 -10.39 9.74
C GLY A 48 -24.09 -8.86 9.94
N THR A 49 -24.34 -8.46 11.18
CA THR A 49 -24.50 -7.05 11.56
C THR A 49 -23.55 -6.68 12.71
N ASP A 50 -23.34 -5.37 12.89
CA ASP A 50 -22.48 -4.84 13.94
C ASP A 50 -23.27 -4.45 15.21
N ARG A 51 -22.59 -3.78 16.17
CA ARG A 51 -23.14 -3.33 17.44
C ARG A 51 -24.27 -2.30 17.33
N LEU A 52 -24.39 -1.66 16.19
CA LEU A 52 -25.41 -0.66 15.89
C LEU A 52 -26.47 -1.22 14.94
N GLY A 53 -26.38 -2.51 14.60
CA GLY A 53 -27.28 -3.19 13.66
C GLY A 53 -27.01 -2.83 12.20
N ARG A 54 -25.83 -2.28 11.89
CA ARG A 54 -25.45 -1.94 10.50
C ARG A 54 -24.96 -3.19 9.78
N ASP A 55 -25.25 -3.30 8.49
CA ASP A 55 -24.86 -4.45 7.67
C ASP A 55 -23.35 -4.48 7.42
N VAL A 56 -22.71 -5.61 7.76
CA VAL A 56 -21.25 -5.76 7.67
C VAL A 56 -20.77 -5.85 6.24
N LEU A 57 -21.52 -6.50 5.31
CA LEU A 57 -21.12 -6.56 3.89
C LEU A 57 -21.13 -5.17 3.25
N ALA A 58 -22.18 -4.38 3.51
CA ALA A 58 -22.24 -2.98 3.05
C ALA A 58 -21.03 -2.18 3.55
N ARG A 59 -20.63 -2.38 4.81
CA ARG A 59 -19.49 -1.73 5.43
C ARG A 59 -18.15 -2.22 4.89
N ILE A 60 -18.03 -3.49 4.52
CA ILE A 60 -16.84 -4.06 3.85
C ILE A 60 -16.66 -3.46 2.46
N ILE A 61 -17.75 -3.33 1.71
CA ILE A 61 -17.76 -2.70 0.38
C ILE A 61 -17.29 -1.24 0.48
N GLU A 62 -17.92 -0.46 1.36
CA GLU A 62 -17.59 0.97 1.54
C GLU A 62 -16.19 1.16 2.12
N GLY A 63 -15.83 0.36 3.13
CA GLY A 63 -14.50 0.39 3.74
C GLY A 63 -13.37 0.05 2.78
N GLY A 64 -13.66 -0.80 1.80
CA GLY A 64 -12.71 -1.14 0.74
C GLY A 64 -12.30 0.06 -0.12
N LYS A 65 -13.24 0.98 -0.42
CA LYS A 65 -12.93 2.23 -1.14
C LYS A 65 -11.86 3.03 -0.39
N VAL A 66 -12.02 3.18 0.92
CA VAL A 66 -11.12 3.96 1.75
C VAL A 66 -9.77 3.27 1.91
N SER A 67 -9.74 1.99 2.33
CA SER A 67 -8.50 1.25 2.55
C SER A 67 -7.67 1.11 1.28
N LEU A 68 -8.29 0.78 0.13
CA LEU A 68 -7.60 0.68 -1.15
C LEU A 68 -7.09 2.04 -1.64
N SER A 69 -7.90 3.11 -1.49
CA SER A 69 -7.49 4.46 -1.89
C SER A 69 -6.29 4.94 -1.09
N ILE A 70 -6.30 4.76 0.25
CA ILE A 70 -5.15 5.10 1.10
C ILE A 70 -3.93 4.27 0.69
N GLY A 71 -4.10 2.95 0.52
CA GLY A 71 -3.01 2.05 0.15
C GLY A 71 -2.34 2.45 -1.16
N ILE A 72 -3.14 2.65 -2.22
CA ILE A 72 -2.66 3.00 -3.55
C ILE A 72 -2.03 4.40 -3.56
N ALA A 73 -2.73 5.41 -3.01
CA ALA A 73 -2.24 6.78 -3.01
C ALA A 73 -0.94 6.93 -2.22
N SER A 74 -0.87 6.33 -1.02
CA SER A 74 0.34 6.39 -0.20
C SER A 74 1.53 5.71 -0.87
N ALA A 75 1.32 4.51 -1.40
CA ALA A 75 2.38 3.78 -2.10
C ALA A 75 2.85 4.51 -3.37
N LEU A 76 1.93 5.13 -4.11
CA LEU A 76 2.26 5.90 -5.31
C LEU A 76 3.18 7.08 -4.96
N ILE A 77 2.79 7.91 -3.99
CA ILE A 77 3.57 9.05 -3.55
C ILE A 77 4.93 8.59 -3.01
N ALA A 78 4.95 7.59 -2.10
CA ALA A 78 6.17 7.04 -1.55
C ALA A 78 7.12 6.50 -2.63
N SER A 79 6.58 5.81 -3.64
CA SER A 79 7.36 5.25 -4.74
C SER A 79 7.95 6.32 -5.64
N PHE A 80 7.21 7.39 -5.96
CA PHE A 80 7.74 8.51 -6.74
C PHE A 80 8.81 9.28 -5.98
N VAL A 81 8.60 9.59 -4.71
CA VAL A 81 9.62 10.23 -3.87
C VAL A 81 10.86 9.35 -3.78
N GLY A 82 10.67 8.05 -3.50
CA GLY A 82 11.76 7.08 -3.44
C GLY A 82 12.53 6.95 -4.76
N LEU A 83 11.83 6.99 -5.90
CA LEU A 83 12.45 6.98 -7.22
C LEU A 83 13.32 8.23 -7.44
N ILE A 84 12.78 9.42 -7.19
CA ILE A 84 13.51 10.69 -7.39
C ILE A 84 14.75 10.75 -6.50
N VAL A 85 14.57 10.46 -5.21
CA VAL A 85 15.67 10.50 -4.22
C VAL A 85 16.70 9.41 -4.50
N GLY A 86 16.25 8.18 -4.77
CA GLY A 86 17.13 7.05 -5.04
C GLY A 86 17.95 7.21 -6.33
N VAL A 87 17.32 7.69 -7.42
CA VAL A 87 18.04 7.99 -8.67
C VAL A 87 19.03 9.13 -8.44
N SER A 88 18.62 10.19 -7.73
CA SER A 88 19.49 11.32 -7.45
C SER A 88 20.73 10.89 -6.68
N ALA A 89 20.57 10.09 -5.63
CA ALA A 89 21.69 9.56 -4.85
C ALA A 89 22.61 8.65 -5.68
N GLY A 90 22.05 7.68 -6.38
CA GLY A 90 22.81 6.68 -7.15
C GLY A 90 23.48 7.20 -8.42
N PHE A 91 22.88 8.21 -9.08
CA PHE A 91 23.42 8.79 -10.31
C PHE A 91 24.47 9.88 -10.04
N PHE A 92 24.16 10.87 -9.16
CA PHE A 92 25.07 11.98 -8.90
C PHE A 92 26.22 11.60 -7.98
N ARG A 93 26.01 10.63 -7.08
CA ARG A 93 27.05 10.14 -6.16
C ARG A 93 27.66 11.25 -5.27
N GLY A 94 28.79 10.99 -4.63
CA GLY A 94 29.56 11.98 -3.88
C GLY A 94 28.86 12.41 -2.57
N ASN A 95 28.89 13.72 -2.27
CA ASN A 95 28.37 14.25 -1.00
C ASN A 95 26.83 14.17 -0.91
N SER A 96 26.13 14.37 -2.03
CA SER A 96 24.67 14.22 -2.06
C SER A 96 24.23 12.82 -1.66
N ASP A 97 24.91 11.80 -2.16
CA ASP A 97 24.66 10.41 -1.83
C ASP A 97 24.90 10.12 -0.32
N LYS A 98 26.01 10.62 0.22
CA LYS A 98 26.33 10.46 1.66
C LYS A 98 25.27 11.08 2.55
N VAL A 99 24.80 12.29 2.23
CA VAL A 99 23.75 12.96 3.02
C VAL A 99 22.42 12.19 2.95
N ILE A 100 22.01 11.80 1.74
CA ILE A 100 20.76 11.05 1.54
C ILE A 100 20.78 9.72 2.29
N ILE A 101 21.91 8.97 2.24
CA ILE A 101 22.03 7.71 2.98
C ILE A 101 21.92 7.92 4.48
N VAL A 102 22.67 8.89 5.02
CA VAL A 102 22.63 9.18 6.46
C VAL A 102 21.21 9.52 6.92
N LEU A 103 20.48 10.32 6.12
CA LEU A 103 19.08 10.63 6.41
C LEU A 103 18.19 9.36 6.37
N ILE A 104 18.31 8.54 5.32
CA ILE A 104 17.54 7.29 5.20
C ILE A 104 17.85 6.37 6.36
N ASP A 105 19.13 6.19 6.72
CA ASP A 105 19.56 5.30 7.79
C ASP A 105 19.07 5.77 9.16
N LEU A 106 19.13 7.08 9.41
CA LEU A 106 18.63 7.69 10.65
C LEU A 106 17.12 7.40 10.83
N PHE A 107 16.32 7.63 9.79
CA PHE A 107 14.88 7.37 9.87
C PHE A 107 14.54 5.88 9.96
N LEU A 108 15.27 5.01 9.25
CA LEU A 108 15.07 3.56 9.30
C LEU A 108 15.58 2.91 10.61
N THR A 109 16.31 3.66 11.45
CA THR A 109 16.67 3.21 12.81
C THR A 109 15.42 3.12 13.69
N PHE A 110 14.42 3.97 13.45
CA PHE A 110 13.17 3.93 14.19
C PHE A 110 12.20 2.92 13.54
N PRO A 111 11.55 2.06 14.34
CA PRO A 111 10.49 1.21 13.79
C PRO A 111 9.39 2.08 13.17
N THR A 112 9.11 1.87 11.88
CA THR A 112 8.19 2.70 11.07
C THR A 112 6.82 2.87 11.73
N PHE A 113 6.32 1.83 12.39
CA PHE A 113 5.02 1.89 13.05
C PHE A 113 4.99 2.89 14.21
N PHE A 114 6.07 3.00 15.00
CA PHE A 114 6.14 4.02 16.06
C PHE A 114 6.26 5.44 15.50
N LEU A 115 6.91 5.62 14.36
CA LEU A 115 6.91 6.92 13.67
C LEU A 115 5.51 7.30 13.19
N LEU A 116 4.75 6.34 12.64
CA LEU A 116 3.34 6.56 12.27
C LEU A 116 2.51 6.96 13.47
N LEU A 117 2.62 6.24 14.60
CA LEU A 117 1.93 6.56 15.85
C LEU A 117 2.27 7.96 16.36
N ALA A 118 3.54 8.32 16.36
CA ALA A 118 3.98 9.64 16.81
C ALA A 118 3.42 10.74 15.91
N LEU A 119 3.45 10.59 14.59
CA LEU A 119 2.94 11.61 13.66
C LEU A 119 1.43 11.78 13.75
N ILE A 120 0.67 10.68 13.81
CA ILE A 120 -0.80 10.76 13.86
C ILE A 120 -1.30 11.36 15.17
N SER A 121 -0.56 11.22 16.28
CA SER A 121 -0.97 11.76 17.58
C SER A 121 -1.04 13.29 17.61
N TYR A 122 -0.37 13.97 16.68
CA TYR A 122 -0.39 15.44 16.56
C TYR A 122 -1.38 15.95 15.50
N MET A 123 -2.07 15.05 14.78
CA MET A 123 -2.94 15.41 13.66
C MET A 123 -4.31 14.75 13.83
N SER A 124 -5.38 15.41 13.40
CA SER A 124 -6.69 14.79 13.30
C SER A 124 -6.70 13.76 12.18
N ALA A 125 -7.07 12.52 12.50
CA ALA A 125 -7.08 11.43 11.51
C ALA A 125 -8.09 11.73 10.38
N SER A 126 -7.61 11.69 9.16
CA SER A 126 -8.40 11.78 7.93
C SER A 126 -7.71 10.97 6.84
N ILE A 127 -8.42 10.68 5.74
CA ILE A 127 -7.84 9.94 4.60
C ILE A 127 -6.55 10.63 4.12
N TRP A 128 -6.57 11.94 3.93
CA TRP A 128 -5.42 12.69 3.41
C TRP A 128 -4.24 12.75 4.39
N VAL A 129 -4.52 12.87 5.70
CA VAL A 129 -3.49 12.82 6.73
C VAL A 129 -2.83 11.44 6.77
N LEU A 130 -3.60 10.37 6.70
CA LEU A 130 -3.05 9.01 6.64
C LEU A 130 -2.22 8.79 5.37
N VAL A 131 -2.72 9.22 4.21
CA VAL A 131 -1.95 9.16 2.96
C VAL A 131 -0.63 9.91 3.10
N PHE A 132 -0.63 11.12 3.65
CA PHE A 132 0.58 11.91 3.86
C PHE A 132 1.57 11.22 4.80
N ILE A 133 1.11 10.81 6.00
CA ILE A 133 1.99 10.19 7.02
C ILE A 133 2.59 8.87 6.52
N ILE A 134 1.78 8.01 5.89
CA ILE A 134 2.25 6.74 5.35
C ILE A 134 3.23 6.98 4.19
N SER A 135 2.97 7.97 3.34
CA SER A 135 3.88 8.31 2.25
C SER A 135 5.23 8.82 2.73
N ILE A 136 5.23 9.73 3.72
CA ILE A 136 6.46 10.35 4.23
C ILE A 136 7.34 9.37 5.02
N THR A 137 6.77 8.28 5.51
CA THR A 137 7.52 7.21 6.17
C THR A 137 7.87 6.04 5.23
N GLY A 138 7.13 5.88 4.12
CA GLY A 138 7.27 4.72 3.22
C GLY A 138 8.33 4.87 2.12
N TRP A 139 8.72 6.09 1.74
CA TRP A 139 9.63 6.33 0.62
C TRP A 139 11.08 5.86 0.85
N MET A 140 11.52 5.78 2.10
CA MET A 140 12.93 5.53 2.44
C MET A 140 13.42 4.15 2.00
N GLY A 141 12.62 3.10 2.22
CA GLY A 141 12.95 1.75 1.77
C GLY A 141 13.05 1.68 0.24
N MET A 142 12.11 2.34 -0.46
CA MET A 142 12.12 2.45 -1.92
C MET A 142 13.35 3.20 -2.42
N ALA A 143 13.69 4.34 -1.81
CA ALA A 143 14.85 5.14 -2.17
C ALA A 143 16.15 4.35 -2.04
N ARG A 144 16.28 3.53 -0.99
CA ARG A 144 17.45 2.66 -0.78
C ARG A 144 17.60 1.62 -1.90
N LEU A 145 16.49 0.96 -2.29
CA LEU A 145 16.49 -0.02 -3.36
C LEU A 145 16.83 0.62 -4.71
N ILE A 146 16.15 1.69 -5.07
CA ILE A 146 16.39 2.43 -6.33
C ILE A 146 17.79 2.99 -6.38
N ARG A 147 18.33 3.49 -5.28
CA ARG A 147 19.73 3.97 -5.22
C ARG A 147 20.71 2.85 -5.54
N SER A 148 20.55 1.68 -4.92
CA SER A 148 21.43 0.52 -5.15
C SER A 148 21.43 0.13 -6.63
N GLU A 149 20.26 0.04 -7.24
CA GLU A 149 20.10 -0.29 -8.66
C GLU A 149 20.64 0.81 -9.58
N SER A 150 20.38 2.09 -9.24
CA SER A 150 20.91 3.24 -9.98
C SER A 150 22.44 3.24 -9.97
N PHE A 151 23.04 2.85 -8.85
CA PHE A 151 24.50 2.71 -8.75
C PHE A 151 25.03 1.61 -9.70
N ALA A 152 24.35 0.46 -9.75
CA ALA A 152 24.70 -0.64 -10.66
C ALA A 152 24.55 -0.23 -12.13
N ILE A 153 23.44 0.42 -12.50
CA ILE A 153 23.19 0.94 -13.86
C ILE A 153 24.26 1.96 -14.26
N GLY A 154 24.62 2.88 -13.37
CA GLY A 154 25.63 3.92 -13.64
C GLY A 154 27.04 3.36 -13.92
N ASN A 155 27.32 2.12 -13.52
CA ASN A 155 28.58 1.45 -13.80
C ASN A 155 28.58 0.67 -15.14
N LYS A 156 27.44 0.56 -15.82
CA LYS A 156 27.37 -0.14 -17.13
C LYS A 156 28.20 0.63 -18.18
N PRO A 157 28.96 -0.09 -19.05
CA PRO A 157 29.86 0.53 -20.01
C PRO A 157 29.19 1.56 -20.91
N PHE A 158 27.99 1.27 -21.41
CA PHE A 158 27.27 2.17 -22.30
C PHE A 158 26.87 3.49 -21.62
N ILE A 159 26.58 3.51 -20.32
CA ILE A 159 26.30 4.75 -19.58
C ILE A 159 27.57 5.61 -19.48
N LYS A 160 28.73 4.99 -19.24
CA LYS A 160 30.01 5.69 -19.21
C LYS A 160 30.33 6.33 -20.56
N VAL A 161 30.08 5.59 -21.65
CA VAL A 161 30.26 6.13 -23.03
C VAL A 161 29.35 7.35 -23.26
N LEU A 162 28.08 7.30 -22.86
CA LEU A 162 27.15 8.43 -22.98
C LEU A 162 27.62 9.66 -22.17
N GLN A 163 28.18 9.44 -20.98
CA GLN A 163 28.72 10.51 -20.14
C GLN A 163 29.98 11.16 -20.79
N ILE A 164 30.90 10.34 -21.32
CA ILE A 164 32.11 10.81 -22.02
C ILE A 164 31.74 11.57 -23.31
N ALA A 165 30.72 11.12 -24.02
CA ALA A 165 30.19 11.78 -25.22
C ALA A 165 29.43 13.08 -24.91
N GLY A 166 29.37 13.52 -23.65
CA GLY A 166 28.74 14.78 -23.26
C GLY A 166 27.23 14.80 -23.32
N VAL A 167 26.57 13.64 -23.34
CA VAL A 167 25.10 13.56 -23.34
C VAL A 167 24.56 14.17 -22.06
N ASN A 168 23.54 15.03 -22.17
CA ASN A 168 22.92 15.69 -21.03
C ASN A 168 22.47 14.69 -19.97
N ARG A 169 22.83 14.94 -18.71
CA ARG A 169 22.55 14.07 -17.55
C ARG A 169 21.07 13.77 -17.39
N PHE A 170 20.20 14.77 -17.56
CA PHE A 170 18.75 14.59 -17.50
C PHE A 170 18.26 13.61 -18.59
N LYS A 171 18.80 13.73 -19.81
CA LYS A 171 18.49 12.79 -20.91
C LYS A 171 18.93 11.37 -20.59
N ILE A 172 20.10 11.21 -19.93
CA ILE A 172 20.56 9.87 -19.48
C ILE A 172 19.60 9.30 -18.45
N ILE A 173 19.16 10.08 -17.45
CA ILE A 173 18.22 9.64 -16.42
C ILE A 173 16.89 9.22 -17.06
N VAL A 174 16.25 10.09 -17.83
CA VAL A 174 14.91 9.85 -18.35
C VAL A 174 14.89 8.72 -19.39
N LYS A 175 15.89 8.72 -20.31
CA LYS A 175 15.87 7.78 -21.47
C LYS A 175 16.47 6.42 -21.15
N TYR A 176 17.41 6.32 -20.21
CA TYR A 176 18.15 5.09 -19.94
C TYR A 176 17.94 4.56 -18.53
N PHE A 177 18.03 5.40 -17.49
CA PHE A 177 17.82 4.93 -16.10
C PHE A 177 16.37 4.59 -15.82
N THR A 178 15.42 5.46 -16.14
CA THR A 178 14.00 5.25 -15.82
C THR A 178 13.45 3.95 -16.39
N PRO A 179 13.67 3.58 -17.67
CA PRO A 179 13.21 2.31 -18.20
C PRO A 179 13.85 1.08 -17.52
N LEU A 180 15.13 1.19 -17.15
CA LEU A 180 15.85 0.09 -16.46
C LEU A 180 15.42 -0.06 -15.01
N LEU A 181 14.96 1.02 -14.36
CA LEU A 181 14.44 1.02 -12.99
C LEU A 181 12.94 0.67 -12.91
N ALA A 182 12.22 0.72 -14.03
CA ALA A 182 10.78 0.47 -14.05
C ALA A 182 10.38 -0.87 -13.40
N PRO A 183 11.07 -2.00 -13.63
CA PRO A 183 10.69 -3.24 -12.98
C PRO A 183 10.75 -3.17 -11.45
N ILE A 184 11.86 -2.66 -10.90
CA ILE A 184 12.01 -2.56 -9.44
C ILE A 184 11.04 -1.51 -8.84
N PHE A 185 10.72 -0.46 -9.60
CA PHE A 185 9.68 0.50 -9.23
C PHE A 185 8.33 -0.20 -9.07
N PHE A 186 7.85 -0.97 -10.05
CA PHE A 186 6.57 -1.65 -9.97
C PHE A 186 6.52 -2.73 -8.88
N ILE A 187 7.61 -3.48 -8.69
CA ILE A 187 7.72 -4.45 -7.60
C ILE A 187 7.56 -3.76 -6.25
N SER A 188 8.33 -2.69 -6.02
CA SER A 188 8.32 -1.96 -4.74
C SER A 188 7.00 -1.23 -4.53
N PHE A 189 6.39 -0.67 -5.58
CA PHE A 189 5.05 -0.07 -5.52
C PHE A 189 4.01 -1.10 -5.06
N THR A 190 4.01 -2.30 -5.65
CA THR A 190 3.05 -3.36 -5.32
C THR A 190 3.19 -3.79 -3.86
N PHE A 191 4.42 -3.99 -3.35
CA PHE A 191 4.65 -4.23 -1.92
C PHE A 191 4.25 -3.02 -1.06
N GLY A 192 4.50 -1.82 -1.53
CA GLY A 192 4.15 -0.58 -0.86
C GLY A 192 2.65 -0.43 -0.63
N VAL A 193 1.82 -0.83 -1.60
CA VAL A 193 0.34 -0.83 -1.45
C VAL A 193 -0.08 -1.74 -0.31
N GLY A 194 0.44 -2.97 -0.26
CA GLY A 194 0.14 -3.92 0.83
C GLY A 194 0.57 -3.38 2.19
N GLY A 195 1.79 -2.84 2.27
CA GLY A 195 2.32 -2.22 3.49
C GLY A 195 1.51 -1.02 3.97
N ALA A 196 1.04 -0.17 3.04
CA ALA A 196 0.22 0.99 3.37
C ALA A 196 -1.18 0.60 3.87
N ILE A 197 -1.81 -0.44 3.28
CA ILE A 197 -3.08 -0.99 3.77
C ILE A 197 -2.91 -1.56 5.18
N LEU A 198 -1.82 -2.30 5.44
CA LEU A 198 -1.53 -2.82 6.78
C LEU A 198 -1.30 -1.70 7.79
N ALA A 199 -0.58 -0.65 7.40
CA ALA A 199 -0.32 0.50 8.27
C ALA A 199 -1.62 1.25 8.62
N GLU A 200 -2.46 1.56 7.62
CA GLU A 200 -3.80 2.15 7.83
C GLU A 200 -4.64 1.27 8.75
N SER A 201 -4.74 -0.01 8.42
CA SER A 201 -5.57 -0.95 9.20
C SER A 201 -5.08 -1.10 10.64
N GLY A 202 -3.76 -1.11 10.85
CA GLY A 202 -3.16 -1.15 12.19
C GLY A 202 -3.47 0.10 13.00
N LEU A 203 -3.34 1.31 12.40
CA LEU A 203 -3.68 2.57 13.05
C LEU A 203 -5.19 2.64 13.38
N SER A 204 -6.04 2.25 12.43
CA SER A 204 -7.50 2.21 12.62
C SER A 204 -7.91 1.18 13.67
N PHE A 205 -7.26 0.00 13.70
CA PHE A 205 -7.49 -1.03 14.72
C PHE A 205 -7.14 -0.54 16.13
N LEU A 206 -6.11 0.30 16.27
CA LEU A 206 -5.77 0.93 17.56
C LEU A 206 -6.70 2.10 17.92
N GLY A 207 -7.64 2.49 17.05
CA GLY A 207 -8.59 3.57 17.29
C GLY A 207 -8.04 4.97 17.03
N ILE A 208 -6.92 5.09 16.34
CA ILE A 208 -6.30 6.38 16.00
C ILE A 208 -6.20 6.64 14.49
N GLY A 209 -6.77 5.74 13.68
CA GLY A 209 -6.86 5.86 12.22
C GLY A 209 -8.16 6.47 11.76
N ILE A 210 -8.81 5.85 10.76
CA ILE A 210 -10.08 6.31 10.18
C ILE A 210 -11.20 6.24 11.22
N MET A 211 -11.87 7.38 11.42
CA MET A 211 -12.98 7.55 12.37
C MET A 211 -14.31 7.79 11.65
N PRO A 212 -15.44 7.47 12.30
CA PRO A 212 -16.76 7.80 11.77
C PRO A 212 -16.88 9.30 11.39
N PRO A 213 -17.62 9.63 10.32
CA PRO A 213 -18.49 8.74 9.53
C PRO A 213 -17.77 7.88 8.49
N GLN A 214 -16.49 8.08 8.26
CA GLN A 214 -15.71 7.28 7.31
C GLN A 214 -15.51 5.84 7.80
N ILE A 215 -15.50 4.91 6.86
CA ILE A 215 -15.35 3.47 7.13
C ILE A 215 -14.10 2.98 6.39
N SER A 216 -13.27 2.20 7.07
CA SER A 216 -12.19 1.41 6.46
C SER A 216 -12.26 -0.04 6.95
N TRP A 217 -11.57 -0.96 6.30
CA TRP A 217 -11.46 -2.33 6.81
C TRP A 217 -10.86 -2.38 8.22
N GLY A 218 -9.87 -1.52 8.49
CA GLY A 218 -9.26 -1.39 9.80
C GLY A 218 -10.22 -0.89 10.87
N SER A 219 -11.09 0.08 10.55
CA SER A 219 -12.09 0.59 11.50
C SER A 219 -13.17 -0.46 11.82
N VAL A 220 -13.63 -1.24 10.82
CA VAL A 220 -14.56 -2.36 11.05
C VAL A 220 -13.91 -3.44 11.92
N LEU A 221 -12.65 -3.77 11.65
CA LEU A 221 -11.88 -4.71 12.46
C LEU A 221 -11.75 -4.25 13.92
N SER A 222 -11.55 -2.96 14.16
CA SER A 222 -11.47 -2.35 15.50
C SER A 222 -12.78 -2.50 16.28
N GLU A 223 -13.93 -2.32 15.62
CA GLU A 223 -15.24 -2.51 16.23
C GLU A 223 -15.47 -3.98 16.66
N GLY A 224 -14.94 -4.94 15.89
CA GLY A 224 -15.00 -6.37 16.21
C GLY A 224 -14.18 -6.78 17.43
N LYS A 225 -13.10 -6.06 17.76
CA LYS A 225 -12.14 -6.41 18.82
C LYS A 225 -12.79 -6.72 20.17
N SER A 226 -13.80 -5.98 20.56
CA SER A 226 -14.44 -6.06 21.88
C SER A 226 -15.65 -6.99 21.93
N VAL A 227 -16.00 -7.65 20.81
CA VAL A 227 -17.13 -8.58 20.68
C VAL A 227 -16.76 -9.86 19.94
N VAL A 228 -15.49 -10.15 19.80
CA VAL A 228 -15.00 -11.29 19.00
C VAL A 228 -15.60 -12.62 19.48
N ASP A 229 -15.84 -12.77 20.78
CA ASP A 229 -16.43 -13.98 21.38
C ASP A 229 -17.90 -14.20 20.99
N ILE A 230 -18.62 -13.12 20.62
CA ILE A 230 -20.04 -13.13 20.29
C ILE A 230 -20.23 -12.96 18.79
N ALA A 231 -19.46 -12.07 18.17
CA ALA A 231 -19.61 -11.62 16.79
C ALA A 231 -18.27 -11.71 16.03
N TRP A 232 -17.76 -12.95 15.88
CA TRP A 232 -16.47 -13.24 15.23
C TRP A 232 -16.39 -12.70 13.79
N TRP A 233 -17.51 -12.57 13.09
CA TRP A 233 -17.59 -12.09 11.69
C TRP A 233 -17.10 -10.65 11.53
N LEU A 234 -17.25 -9.81 12.56
CA LEU A 234 -16.77 -8.42 12.55
C LEU A 234 -15.24 -8.30 12.47
N SER A 235 -14.52 -9.31 12.96
CA SER A 235 -13.06 -9.38 12.86
C SER A 235 -12.63 -10.22 11.66
N PHE A 236 -13.33 -11.31 11.37
CA PHE A 236 -12.96 -12.25 10.32
C PHE A 236 -13.05 -11.64 8.91
N PHE A 237 -14.19 -11.06 8.54
CA PHE A 237 -14.39 -10.58 7.17
C PHE A 237 -13.48 -9.41 6.79
N PRO A 238 -13.30 -8.32 7.58
CA PRO A 238 -12.35 -7.29 7.23
C PRO A 238 -10.91 -7.80 7.24
N GLY A 239 -10.53 -8.66 8.18
CA GLY A 239 -9.22 -9.31 8.21
C GLY A 239 -8.98 -10.18 6.96
N LEU A 240 -9.99 -10.93 6.53
CA LEU A 240 -9.93 -11.72 5.29
C LEU A 240 -9.73 -10.83 4.05
N MET A 241 -10.42 -9.69 3.96
CA MET A 241 -10.25 -8.76 2.82
C MET A 241 -8.82 -8.19 2.76
N ILE A 242 -8.29 -7.76 3.91
CA ILE A 242 -6.90 -7.30 4.01
C ILE A 242 -5.93 -8.41 3.58
N PHE A 243 -6.12 -9.62 4.10
CA PHE A 243 -5.29 -10.79 3.76
C PHE A 243 -5.33 -11.10 2.27
N LEU A 244 -6.51 -11.16 1.65
CA LEU A 244 -6.68 -11.51 0.24
C LEU A 244 -6.04 -10.47 -0.70
N VAL A 245 -6.12 -9.18 -0.37
CA VAL A 245 -5.44 -8.12 -1.12
C VAL A 245 -3.93 -8.28 -1.02
N ILE A 246 -3.39 -8.44 0.19
CA ILE A 246 -1.95 -8.59 0.40
C ILE A 246 -1.43 -9.86 -0.27
N PHE A 247 -2.13 -10.98 -0.11
CA PHE A 247 -1.81 -12.24 -0.78
C PHE A 247 -1.73 -12.06 -2.29
N SER A 248 -2.70 -11.36 -2.88
CA SER A 248 -2.71 -11.10 -4.32
C SER A 248 -1.54 -10.21 -4.76
N LEU A 249 -1.27 -9.14 -4.01
CA LEU A 249 -0.16 -8.21 -4.28
C LEU A 249 1.20 -8.91 -4.17
N VAL A 250 1.42 -9.74 -3.16
CA VAL A 250 2.67 -10.50 -2.99
C VAL A 250 2.90 -11.44 -4.18
N ASN A 251 1.89 -12.22 -4.58
CA ASN A 251 2.02 -13.13 -5.74
C ASN A 251 2.31 -12.38 -7.05
N ILE A 252 1.70 -11.20 -7.23
CA ILE A 252 1.96 -10.35 -8.41
C ILE A 252 3.40 -9.82 -8.37
N SER A 253 3.87 -9.34 -7.21
CA SER A 253 5.25 -8.87 -7.02
C SER A 253 6.28 -9.96 -7.27
N ASP A 254 6.06 -11.15 -6.73
CA ASP A 254 6.93 -12.32 -6.96
C ASP A 254 7.02 -12.68 -8.44
N PHE A 255 5.91 -12.60 -9.14
CA PHE A 255 5.90 -12.83 -10.59
C PHE A 255 6.71 -11.78 -11.33
N LEU A 256 6.52 -10.49 -11.02
CA LEU A 256 7.26 -9.38 -11.62
C LEU A 256 8.77 -9.52 -11.36
N GLN A 257 9.16 -9.87 -10.14
CA GLN A 257 10.56 -10.06 -9.77
C GLN A 257 11.21 -11.22 -10.55
N LYS A 258 10.53 -12.36 -10.65
CA LYS A 258 11.01 -13.51 -11.42
C LYS A 258 11.12 -13.21 -12.91
N PHE A 259 10.16 -12.45 -13.46
CA PHE A 259 10.16 -12.04 -14.86
C PHE A 259 11.34 -11.13 -15.18
N THR A 260 11.67 -10.19 -14.30
CA THR A 260 12.81 -9.27 -14.45
C THR A 260 14.13 -10.01 -14.37
N ASN A 261 14.32 -10.88 -13.36
CA ASN A 261 15.55 -11.64 -13.18
C ASN A 261 15.86 -12.61 -14.34
N GLN A 262 14.83 -13.06 -15.08
CA GLN A 262 15.06 -13.89 -16.26
C GLN A 262 15.55 -13.08 -17.47
N LYS A 263 15.06 -11.85 -17.64
CA LYS A 263 15.54 -10.95 -18.71
C LYS A 263 17.02 -10.59 -18.54
N ASP A 264 17.47 -10.36 -17.31
CA ASP A 264 18.88 -10.01 -17.03
C ASP A 264 19.87 -11.18 -17.28
N LYS A 265 19.37 -12.41 -17.37
CA LYS A 265 20.19 -13.60 -17.70
C LYS A 265 20.33 -13.84 -19.20
N VAL A 266 19.53 -13.18 -20.02
CA VAL A 266 19.49 -13.36 -21.50
C VAL A 266 20.18 -12.19 -22.22
N LEU A 267 20.45 -11.09 -21.53
CA LEU A 267 21.21 -9.92 -21.98
C LEU A 267 22.63 -9.94 -21.41
#